data_1837852d2e14971023b967e4e8882620
#
_entry.id   1837852d2e14971023b967e4e8882620
#
_cell.length_a   1.000
_cell.length_b   1.000
_cell.length_c   1.000
_cell.angle_alpha   90.00
_cell.angle_beta   90.00
_cell.angle_gamma   90.00
#
_symmetry.space_group_name_H-M   'P 1'
#
loop_
_entity.id
_entity.type
_entity.pdbx_description
1 polymer ?
#
loop_
_entity_poly.entity_id
_entity_poly.type
_entity_poly.pdbx_seq_one_letter_code
_entity_poly.pdbx_strand_id
1 'polypeptide(L)'
;NRSTVLKNVLTGRLSNISTIRSILGLWPKEQKQMAFEALNQVEILEKAYVRASNLSGGQQQRVGIARALSQKPKVMLADEPVASLDPITSRVVMSYLKKINTELGITTIVNLHFLDLAKEFGDRLIGLRDGKLVFDGNVNDVSDEDFENIYGRSIKSSDLIGDD
;
A
#
# COMPACT_ATOMS: atom_id res chain seq x y z
N ASN A 1 13.72 -3.13 13.42
CA ASN A 1 13.25 -1.76 13.59
C ASN A 1 12.87 -1.53 15.06
N ARG A 2 13.67 -0.78 15.84
CA ARG A 2 13.46 -0.58 17.29
C ARG A 2 12.37 0.47 17.59
N SER A 3 11.79 1.09 16.57
CA SER A 3 10.80 2.17 16.71
C SER A 3 9.39 1.61 16.93
N THR A 4 8.55 2.33 17.68
CA THR A 4 7.12 1.99 17.80
C THR A 4 6.37 2.29 16.50
N VAL A 5 5.20 1.68 16.32
CA VAL A 5 4.29 1.92 15.20
C VAL A 5 3.98 3.41 15.06
N LEU A 6 3.57 4.06 16.14
CA LEU A 6 3.29 5.51 16.13
C LEU A 6 4.49 6.33 15.65
N LYS A 7 5.70 6.05 16.15
CA LYS A 7 6.91 6.75 15.71
C LYS A 7 7.19 6.53 14.21
N ASN A 8 6.92 5.33 13.68
CA ASN A 8 7.05 5.07 12.25
C ASN A 8 6.08 5.94 11.43
N VAL A 9 4.81 6.01 11.82
CA VAL A 9 3.81 6.84 11.11
C VAL A 9 4.16 8.33 11.22
N LEU A 10 4.61 8.78 12.38
CA LEU A 10 5.05 10.16 12.60
C LEU A 10 6.22 10.57 11.67
N THR A 11 7.06 9.64 11.20
CA THR A 11 8.10 9.99 10.22
C THR A 11 7.51 10.51 8.90
N GLY A 12 6.28 10.15 8.54
CA GLY A 12 5.55 10.74 7.42
C GLY A 12 5.21 12.23 7.63
N ARG A 13 5.29 12.73 8.87
CA ARG A 13 4.98 14.12 9.24
C ARG A 13 6.20 15.01 9.45
N LEU A 14 7.40 14.54 9.14
CA LEU A 14 8.67 15.26 9.39
C LEU A 14 8.71 16.63 8.70
N SER A 15 8.14 16.77 7.52
CA SER A 15 8.08 18.06 6.80
C SER A 15 7.21 19.12 7.49
N ASN A 16 6.37 18.73 8.45
CA ASN A 16 5.42 19.59 9.13
C ASN A 16 5.89 20.06 10.53
N ILE A 17 7.12 19.74 10.90
CA ILE A 17 7.74 20.16 12.18
C ILE A 17 9.15 20.70 11.95
N SER A 18 9.63 21.54 12.85
CA SER A 18 11.01 22.03 12.77
C SER A 18 12.02 20.91 13.02
N THR A 19 13.19 21.01 12.40
CA THR A 19 14.29 20.05 12.52
C THR A 19 14.68 19.80 13.99
N ILE A 20 14.73 20.88 14.80
CA ILE A 20 15.07 20.78 16.22
C ILE A 20 14.05 19.90 16.98
N ARG A 21 12.75 20.13 16.76
CA ARG A 21 11.69 19.30 17.38
C ARG A 21 11.78 17.85 16.94
N SER A 22 12.08 17.60 15.65
CA SER A 22 12.26 16.27 15.11
C SER A 22 13.39 15.52 15.80
N ILE A 23 14.56 16.15 15.94
CA ILE A 23 15.73 15.56 16.61
C ILE A 23 15.43 15.25 18.08
N LEU A 24 14.75 16.15 18.77
CA LEU A 24 14.36 15.97 20.19
C LEU A 24 13.15 15.03 20.37
N GLY A 25 12.53 14.55 19.28
CA GLY A 25 11.35 13.69 19.35
C GLY A 25 10.10 14.39 19.90
N LEU A 26 10.05 15.72 19.83
CA LEU A 26 8.96 16.57 20.35
C LEU A 26 7.89 16.77 19.28
N TRP A 27 6.92 15.87 19.26
CA TRP A 27 5.82 15.89 18.32
C TRP A 27 4.65 16.73 18.85
N PRO A 28 4.18 17.77 18.11
CA PRO A 28 2.96 18.50 18.41
C PRO A 28 1.76 17.58 18.52
N LYS A 29 0.76 17.96 19.35
CA LYS A 29 -0.45 17.17 19.56
C LYS A 29 -1.20 16.93 18.25
N GLU A 30 -1.26 17.92 17.38
CA GLU A 30 -1.89 17.83 16.06
C GLU A 30 -1.24 16.75 15.18
N GLN A 31 0.10 16.68 15.14
CA GLN A 31 0.80 15.67 14.31
C GLN A 31 0.58 14.26 14.86
N LYS A 32 0.50 14.11 16.19
CA LYS A 32 0.15 12.83 16.82
C LYS A 32 -1.29 12.43 16.48
N GLN A 33 -2.22 13.38 16.50
CA GLN A 33 -3.61 13.12 16.14
C GLN A 33 -3.73 12.60 14.71
N MET A 34 -3.07 13.27 13.74
CA MET A 34 -3.04 12.81 12.34
C MET A 34 -2.45 11.41 12.18
N ALA A 35 -1.41 11.09 12.94
CA ALA A 35 -0.83 9.74 12.93
C ALA A 35 -1.80 8.69 13.50
N PHE A 36 -2.54 9.01 14.56
CA PHE A 36 -3.57 8.12 15.10
C PHE A 36 -4.74 7.93 14.12
N GLU A 37 -5.20 8.99 13.47
CA GLU A 37 -6.23 8.91 12.43
C GLU A 37 -5.77 8.01 11.27
N ALA A 38 -4.53 8.16 10.79
CA ALA A 38 -3.98 7.30 9.75
C ALA A 38 -3.88 5.82 10.19
N LEU A 39 -3.51 5.55 11.44
CA LEU A 39 -3.50 4.20 11.99
C LEU A 39 -4.91 3.60 12.11
N ASN A 40 -5.90 4.43 12.45
CA ASN A 40 -7.29 4.01 12.53
C ASN A 40 -7.86 3.64 11.16
N GLN A 41 -7.49 4.37 10.09
CA GLN A 41 -7.94 4.08 8.71
C GLN A 41 -7.50 2.69 8.22
N VAL A 42 -6.40 2.19 8.73
CA VAL A 42 -5.89 0.85 8.39
C VAL A 42 -6.08 -0.15 9.54
N GLU A 43 -6.93 0.16 10.50
CA GLU A 43 -7.36 -0.72 11.61
C GLU A 43 -6.20 -1.33 12.40
N ILE A 44 -5.19 -0.53 12.77
CA ILE A 44 -4.03 -0.96 13.57
C ILE A 44 -3.70 0.03 14.71
N LEU A 45 -4.67 0.85 15.07
CA LEU A 45 -4.49 1.88 16.11
C LEU A 45 -4.10 1.27 17.47
N GLU A 46 -4.62 0.10 17.82
CA GLU A 46 -4.35 -0.61 19.07
C GLU A 46 -2.87 -1.03 19.20
N LYS A 47 -2.14 -1.08 18.09
CA LYS A 47 -0.70 -1.38 18.04
C LYS A 47 0.19 -0.13 18.06
N ALA A 48 -0.36 1.07 18.23
CA ALA A 48 0.38 2.33 18.13
C ALA A 48 1.68 2.37 18.96
N TYR A 49 1.68 1.77 20.12
CA TYR A 49 2.83 1.74 21.05
C TYR A 49 3.66 0.45 20.99
N VAL A 50 3.26 -0.51 20.17
CA VAL A 50 4.02 -1.75 19.95
C VAL A 50 5.23 -1.45 19.06
N ARG A 51 6.33 -2.20 19.24
CA ARG A 51 7.49 -2.12 18.34
C ARG A 51 7.14 -2.67 16.97
N ALA A 52 7.50 -1.97 15.90
CA ALA A 52 7.22 -2.41 14.53
C ALA A 52 7.87 -3.76 14.19
N SER A 53 8.98 -4.13 14.85
CA SER A 53 9.61 -5.45 14.71
C SER A 53 8.77 -6.61 15.23
N ASN A 54 7.77 -6.35 16.07
CA ASN A 54 6.91 -7.37 16.67
C ASN A 54 5.59 -7.56 15.91
N LEU A 55 5.47 -6.94 14.74
CA LEU A 55 4.31 -7.02 13.87
C LEU A 55 4.48 -8.12 12.82
N SER A 56 3.38 -8.75 12.41
CA SER A 56 3.36 -9.61 11.21
C SER A 56 3.63 -8.79 9.94
N GLY A 57 3.98 -9.45 8.83
CA GLY A 57 4.24 -8.81 7.55
C GLY A 57 3.09 -7.90 7.09
N GLY A 58 1.86 -8.41 7.10
CA GLY A 58 0.67 -7.62 6.75
C GLY A 58 0.42 -6.44 7.69
N GLN A 59 0.70 -6.58 8.99
CA GLN A 59 0.64 -5.47 9.94
C GLN A 59 1.71 -4.41 9.63
N GLN A 60 2.91 -4.82 9.25
CA GLN A 60 3.98 -3.90 8.84
C GLN A 60 3.60 -3.13 7.57
N GLN A 61 2.95 -3.78 6.59
CA GLN A 61 2.43 -3.12 5.39
C GLN A 61 1.36 -2.09 5.74
N ARG A 62 0.41 -2.41 6.63
CA ARG A 62 -0.58 -1.45 7.12
C ARG A 62 0.07 -0.23 7.79
N VAL A 63 1.13 -0.41 8.55
CA VAL A 63 1.91 0.72 9.12
C VAL A 63 2.57 1.55 8.01
N GLY A 64 3.08 0.92 6.95
CA GLY A 64 3.60 1.60 5.76
C GLY A 64 2.55 2.47 5.08
N ILE A 65 1.36 1.93 4.86
CA ILE A 65 0.21 2.64 4.30
C ILE A 65 -0.21 3.80 5.21
N ALA A 66 -0.34 3.60 6.53
CA ALA A 66 -0.67 4.65 7.48
C ALA A 66 0.38 5.78 7.47
N ARG A 67 1.66 5.46 7.35
CA ARG A 67 2.74 6.44 7.22
C ARG A 67 2.60 7.29 5.96
N ALA A 68 2.29 6.68 4.82
CA ALA A 68 2.03 7.40 3.58
C ALA A 68 0.78 8.27 3.70
N LEU A 69 -0.32 7.70 4.23
CA LEU A 69 -1.59 8.39 4.42
C LEU A 69 -1.48 9.60 5.37
N SER A 70 -0.64 9.50 6.42
CA SER A 70 -0.40 10.60 7.35
C SER A 70 0.12 11.87 6.68
N GLN A 71 0.71 11.78 5.49
CA GLN A 71 1.18 12.93 4.69
C GLN A 71 0.03 13.69 4.01
N LYS A 72 -1.21 13.19 4.05
CA LYS A 72 -2.38 13.70 3.31
C LYS A 72 -2.12 13.78 1.81
N PRO A 73 -1.70 12.69 1.17
CA PRO A 73 -1.35 12.68 -0.25
C PRO A 73 -2.60 12.85 -1.11
N LYS A 74 -2.44 13.45 -2.31
CA LYS A 74 -3.46 13.41 -3.37
C LYS A 74 -3.35 12.14 -4.22
N VAL A 75 -2.14 11.59 -4.31
CA VAL A 75 -1.83 10.36 -5.03
C VAL A 75 -0.98 9.47 -4.12
N MET A 76 -1.33 8.20 -4.02
CA MET A 76 -0.55 7.18 -3.30
C MET A 76 0.08 6.23 -4.32
N LEU A 77 1.37 5.96 -4.15
CA LEU A 77 2.10 4.98 -4.94
C LEU A 77 2.45 3.80 -4.04
N ALA A 78 2.08 2.61 -4.46
CA ALA A 78 2.39 1.36 -3.76
C ALA A 78 3.12 0.41 -4.72
N ASP A 79 4.37 0.12 -4.40
CA ASP A 79 5.21 -0.77 -5.18
C ASP A 79 5.27 -2.13 -4.48
N GLU A 80 4.69 -3.14 -5.13
CA GLU A 80 4.58 -4.52 -4.62
C GLU A 80 4.11 -4.61 -3.15
N PRO A 81 2.98 -3.99 -2.77
CA PRO A 81 2.58 -3.87 -1.36
C PRO A 81 2.23 -5.20 -0.70
N VAL A 82 2.14 -6.26 -1.47
CA VAL A 82 1.78 -7.62 -1.00
C VAL A 82 2.90 -8.64 -1.20
N ALA A 83 4.07 -8.22 -1.63
CA ALA A 83 5.21 -9.12 -1.78
C ALA A 83 5.52 -9.87 -0.47
N SER A 84 5.71 -11.18 -0.56
CA SER A 84 6.01 -12.06 0.58
C SER A 84 4.89 -12.18 1.63
N LEU A 85 3.65 -11.88 1.28
CA LEU A 85 2.48 -12.11 2.12
C LEU A 85 1.71 -13.35 1.62
N ASP A 86 1.03 -14.02 2.54
CA ASP A 86 0.08 -15.08 2.18
C ASP A 86 -1.14 -14.49 1.43
N PRO A 87 -1.88 -15.32 0.66
CA PRO A 87 -2.99 -14.86 -0.17
C PRO A 87 -4.08 -14.10 0.58
N ILE A 88 -4.42 -14.55 1.80
CA ILE A 88 -5.47 -13.92 2.62
C ILE A 88 -5.00 -12.54 3.09
N THR A 89 -3.79 -12.46 3.63
CA THR A 89 -3.21 -11.20 4.10
C THR A 89 -3.01 -10.21 2.94
N SER A 90 -2.66 -10.69 1.74
CA SER A 90 -2.54 -9.87 0.54
C SER A 90 -3.84 -9.18 0.17
N ARG A 91 -4.96 -9.92 0.14
CA ARG A 91 -6.29 -9.34 -0.10
C ARG A 91 -6.69 -8.33 0.97
N VAL A 92 -6.36 -8.58 2.23
CA VAL A 92 -6.59 -7.62 3.31
C VAL A 92 -5.80 -6.32 3.10
N VAL A 93 -4.54 -6.39 2.71
CA VAL A 93 -3.73 -5.19 2.42
C VAL A 93 -4.30 -4.43 1.21
N MET A 94 -4.65 -5.14 0.14
CA MET A 94 -5.26 -4.53 -1.05
C MET A 94 -6.61 -3.88 -0.74
N SER A 95 -7.43 -4.46 0.14
CA SER A 95 -8.72 -3.87 0.54
C SER A 95 -8.53 -2.51 1.24
N TYR A 96 -7.47 -2.32 2.04
CA TYR A 96 -7.17 -1.00 2.61
C TYR A 96 -6.78 0.02 1.54
N LEU A 97 -6.00 -0.36 0.53
CA LEU A 97 -5.66 0.53 -0.58
C LEU A 97 -6.91 0.91 -1.39
N LYS A 98 -7.80 -0.05 -1.65
CA LYS A 98 -9.09 0.21 -2.31
C LYS A 98 -9.98 1.13 -1.48
N LYS A 99 -10.10 0.90 -0.17
CA LYS A 99 -10.85 1.74 0.77
C LYS A 99 -10.32 3.19 0.78
N ILE A 100 -9.02 3.38 0.81
CA ILE A 100 -8.38 4.70 0.73
C ILE A 100 -8.75 5.42 -0.57
N ASN A 101 -8.78 4.71 -1.69
CA ASN A 101 -9.20 5.26 -2.97
C ASN A 101 -10.69 5.64 -2.96
N THR A 102 -11.57 4.72 -2.56
CA THR A 102 -13.03 4.90 -2.67
C THR A 102 -13.61 5.85 -1.61
N GLU A 103 -13.15 5.76 -0.35
CA GLU A 103 -13.71 6.52 0.77
C GLU A 103 -13.01 7.86 0.98
N LEU A 104 -11.69 7.94 0.72
CA LEU A 104 -10.93 9.17 0.92
C LEU A 104 -10.67 9.94 -0.38
N GLY A 105 -11.05 9.38 -1.54
CA GLY A 105 -10.85 10.01 -2.84
C GLY A 105 -9.38 10.15 -3.25
N ILE A 106 -8.48 9.34 -2.68
CA ILE A 106 -7.06 9.39 -2.98
C ILE A 106 -6.77 8.49 -4.18
N THR A 107 -6.28 9.05 -5.28
CA THR A 107 -5.83 8.25 -6.41
C THR A 107 -4.71 7.32 -5.97
N THR A 108 -4.88 6.02 -6.19
CA THR A 108 -3.90 5.00 -5.78
C THR A 108 -3.36 4.27 -7.00
N ILE A 109 -2.05 4.29 -7.19
CA ILE A 109 -1.34 3.56 -8.24
C ILE A 109 -0.59 2.42 -7.56
N VAL A 110 -0.88 1.19 -7.98
CA VAL A 110 -0.29 -0.02 -7.37
C VAL A 110 0.45 -0.81 -8.44
N ASN A 111 1.72 -1.06 -8.21
CA ASN A 111 2.49 -2.00 -9.02
C ASN A 111 2.29 -3.40 -8.44
N LEU A 112 1.83 -4.32 -9.27
CA LEU A 112 1.55 -5.73 -8.92
C LEU A 112 2.08 -6.66 -9.99
N HIS A 113 2.40 -7.89 -9.59
CA HIS A 113 2.68 -8.99 -10.50
C HIS A 113 1.65 -10.14 -10.40
N PHE A 114 0.65 -10.04 -9.52
CA PHE A 114 -0.46 -10.98 -9.41
C PHE A 114 -1.68 -10.49 -10.19
N LEU A 115 -2.06 -11.24 -11.22
CA LEU A 115 -3.13 -10.87 -12.16
C LEU A 115 -4.51 -10.83 -11.51
N ASP A 116 -4.79 -11.79 -10.65
CA ASP A 116 -6.07 -11.91 -9.94
C ASP A 116 -6.28 -10.72 -8.99
N LEU A 117 -5.23 -10.27 -8.28
CA LEU A 117 -5.34 -9.07 -7.46
C LEU A 117 -5.53 -7.81 -8.31
N ALA A 118 -4.88 -7.73 -9.48
CA ALA A 118 -5.07 -6.60 -10.38
C ALA A 118 -6.51 -6.56 -10.91
N LYS A 119 -7.09 -7.72 -11.27
CA LYS A 119 -8.50 -7.85 -11.68
C LYS A 119 -9.49 -7.56 -10.55
N GLU A 120 -9.21 -8.06 -9.34
CA GLU A 120 -10.11 -7.93 -8.18
C GLU A 120 -10.19 -6.49 -7.64
N PHE A 121 -9.07 -5.78 -7.59
CA PHE A 121 -8.97 -4.48 -6.91
C PHE A 121 -8.80 -3.27 -7.84
N GLY A 122 -8.36 -3.48 -9.08
CA GLY A 122 -8.13 -2.41 -10.05
C GLY A 122 -9.41 -1.83 -10.63
N ASP A 123 -9.35 -0.58 -11.07
CA ASP A 123 -10.36 0.06 -11.92
C ASP A 123 -9.82 0.22 -13.35
N ARG A 124 -8.53 0.54 -13.46
CA ARG A 124 -7.79 0.70 -14.72
C ARG A 124 -6.48 -0.07 -14.64
N LEU A 125 -6.16 -0.81 -15.66
CA LEU A 125 -4.92 -1.55 -15.81
C LEU A 125 -3.99 -0.84 -16.78
N ILE A 126 -2.71 -0.71 -16.40
CA ILE A 126 -1.64 -0.23 -17.25
C ILE A 126 -0.60 -1.35 -17.34
N GLY A 127 -0.45 -1.94 -18.53
CA GLY A 127 0.52 -3.00 -18.80
C GLY A 127 1.80 -2.42 -19.39
N LEU A 128 2.93 -2.72 -18.75
CA LEU A 128 4.26 -2.31 -19.21
C LEU A 128 5.11 -3.54 -19.55
N ARG A 129 5.77 -3.53 -20.72
CA ARG A 129 6.76 -4.53 -21.11
C ARG A 129 7.96 -3.85 -21.75
N ASP A 130 9.17 -4.17 -21.30
CA ASP A 130 10.44 -3.61 -21.80
C ASP A 130 10.43 -2.05 -21.82
N GLY A 131 9.81 -1.42 -20.79
CA GLY A 131 9.68 0.02 -20.66
C GLY A 131 8.68 0.67 -21.63
N LYS A 132 7.88 -0.13 -22.33
CA LYS A 132 6.84 0.34 -23.27
C LYS A 132 5.45 0.05 -22.72
N LEU A 133 4.52 0.97 -22.97
CA LEU A 133 3.09 0.76 -22.71
C LEU A 133 2.54 -0.23 -23.74
N VAL A 134 2.04 -1.37 -23.28
CA VAL A 134 1.47 -2.42 -24.14
C VAL A 134 -0.02 -2.64 -23.91
N PHE A 135 -0.55 -2.18 -22.77
CA PHE A 135 -1.99 -2.18 -22.47
C PHE A 135 -2.34 -0.95 -21.61
N ASP A 136 -3.49 -0.34 -21.89
CA ASP A 136 -4.09 0.74 -21.10
C ASP A 136 -5.61 0.72 -21.27
N GLY A 137 -6.34 0.27 -20.26
CA GLY A 137 -7.78 0.13 -20.33
C GLY A 137 -8.46 -0.15 -19.00
N ASN A 138 -9.79 -0.30 -19.04
CA ASN A 138 -10.56 -0.74 -17.88
C ASN A 138 -10.18 -2.18 -17.53
N VAL A 139 -10.08 -2.49 -16.25
CA VAL A 139 -9.71 -3.84 -15.80
C VAL A 139 -10.72 -4.91 -16.22
N ASN A 140 -11.99 -4.56 -16.42
CA ASN A 140 -13.02 -5.50 -16.87
C ASN A 140 -12.92 -5.85 -18.37
N ASP A 141 -12.18 -5.07 -19.15
CA ASP A 141 -12.02 -5.27 -20.59
C ASP A 141 -10.76 -6.06 -20.94
N VAL A 142 -9.91 -6.35 -19.93
CA VAL A 142 -8.64 -7.05 -20.13
C VAL A 142 -8.87 -8.54 -20.38
N SER A 143 -8.33 -9.04 -21.49
CA SER A 143 -8.34 -10.47 -21.85
C SER A 143 -7.10 -11.21 -21.34
N ASP A 144 -7.12 -12.53 -21.38
CA ASP A 144 -5.94 -13.34 -21.08
C ASP A 144 -4.84 -13.13 -22.12
N GLU A 145 -5.20 -12.84 -23.39
CA GLU A 145 -4.24 -12.49 -24.45
C GLU A 145 -3.51 -11.17 -24.13
N ASP A 146 -4.21 -10.17 -23.59
CA ASP A 146 -3.59 -8.91 -23.13
C ASP A 146 -2.56 -9.18 -22.03
N PHE A 147 -2.88 -10.05 -21.08
CA PHE A 147 -1.92 -10.43 -20.04
C PHE A 147 -0.72 -11.18 -20.60
N GLU A 148 -0.93 -12.15 -21.52
CA GLU A 148 0.17 -12.84 -22.20
C GLU A 148 1.06 -11.85 -22.96
N ASN A 149 0.47 -10.83 -23.57
CA ASN A 149 1.23 -9.75 -24.21
C ASN A 149 2.03 -8.91 -23.21
N ILE A 150 1.46 -8.57 -22.05
CA ILE A 150 2.16 -7.83 -20.98
C ILE A 150 3.34 -8.65 -20.47
N TYR A 151 3.16 -9.94 -20.19
CA TYR A 151 4.22 -10.81 -19.66
C TYR A 151 5.20 -11.31 -20.74
N GLY A 152 4.83 -11.21 -22.01
CA GLY A 152 5.61 -11.75 -23.14
C GLY A 152 5.69 -13.28 -23.15
N ARG A 153 4.76 -13.95 -22.46
CA ARG A 153 4.65 -15.41 -22.33
C ARG A 153 3.25 -15.81 -21.86
N SER A 154 2.91 -17.09 -21.98
CA SER A 154 1.68 -17.60 -21.38
C SER A 154 1.63 -17.44 -19.86
N ILE A 155 0.43 -17.21 -19.35
CA ILE A 155 0.15 -17.07 -17.91
C ILE A 155 0.51 -18.38 -17.20
N LYS A 156 1.11 -18.26 -16.02
CA LYS A 156 1.47 -19.39 -15.14
C LYS A 156 0.71 -19.25 -13.81
N SER A 157 0.58 -20.36 -13.09
CA SER A 157 0.00 -20.34 -11.72
C SER A 157 0.73 -19.39 -10.78
N SER A 158 2.06 -19.23 -10.93
CA SER A 158 2.84 -18.24 -10.17
C SER A 158 2.45 -16.76 -10.41
N ASP A 159 1.68 -16.48 -11.46
CA ASP A 159 1.17 -15.15 -11.76
C ASP A 159 -0.18 -14.87 -11.06
N LEU A 160 -0.71 -15.87 -10.37
CA LEU A 160 -1.92 -15.83 -9.55
C LEU A 160 -1.55 -15.97 -8.08
N ILE A 161 -2.33 -15.34 -7.21
CA ILE A 161 -2.08 -15.45 -5.77
C ILE A 161 -2.86 -16.65 -5.21
N GLY A 162 -2.15 -17.66 -4.70
CA GLY A 162 -2.76 -18.78 -3.95
C GLY A 162 -3.03 -20.06 -4.73
N ASP A 163 -2.39 -20.27 -5.87
CA ASP A 163 -2.42 -21.51 -6.65
C ASP A 163 -1.20 -22.43 -6.36
N ASP A 164 -0.75 -22.51 -5.08
CA ASP A 164 0.23 -23.49 -4.62
C ASP A 164 -0.45 -24.64 -3.86
#